data_709469a9d8767664bcb42575a95905bb
#
_entry.id   709469a9d8767664bcb42575a95905bb
#
_cell.length_a   1.000
_cell.length_b   1.000
_cell.length_c   1.000
_cell.angle_alpha   90.00
_cell.angle_beta   90.00
_cell.angle_gamma   90.00
#
_symmetry.space_group_name_H-M   'P 1'
#
loop_
_entity.id
_entity.type
_entity.pdbx_description
1 polymer ?
#
loop_
_entity_poly.entity_id
_entity_poly.type
_entity_poly.pdbx_seq_one_letter_code
_entity_poly.pdbx_strand_id
1 'polypeptide(L)'
;MKKYLLLLLIPLLFCSCKKKTDTFEFKGKVVYFLECTGMVTSISEYDMGYIISLQTPDSIGADFTVNNTIHHNCVILYHTRSRFQNGDMISGRMYLDNKYSAAYCNFHHDTGLPEGVCYSLD
;
A
#
# COMPACT_ATOMS: atom_id res chain seq x y z
N MET A 1 45.11 -35.55 8.93
CA MET A 1 44.49 -35.95 7.67
C MET A 1 42.99 -35.77 7.64
N LYS A 2 42.41 -35.11 8.57
CA LYS A 2 40.97 -34.93 8.66
C LYS A 2 40.58 -33.46 8.79
N LYS A 3 41.44 -32.61 8.25
CA LYS A 3 41.33 -31.17 8.49
C LYS A 3 40.58 -30.44 7.36
N TYR A 4 40.06 -31.19 6.44
CA TYR A 4 39.51 -30.59 5.20
C TYR A 4 38.01 -30.51 5.17
N LEU A 5 37.35 -30.99 6.21
CA LEU A 5 35.91 -31.03 6.26
C LEU A 5 35.26 -29.74 6.76
N LEU A 6 36.06 -28.82 7.28
CA LEU A 6 35.56 -27.59 7.90
C LEU A 6 35.41 -26.41 6.95
N LEU A 7 35.90 -26.58 5.73
CA LEU A 7 35.92 -25.48 4.75
C LEU A 7 34.68 -25.42 3.85
N LEU A 8 33.80 -26.40 3.99
CA LEU A 8 32.62 -26.50 3.14
C LEU A 8 31.36 -25.85 3.70
N LEU A 9 31.43 -25.28 4.87
CA LEU A 9 30.25 -24.73 5.57
C LEU A 9 30.11 -23.20 5.43
N ILE A 10 31.06 -22.57 4.78
CA ILE A 10 31.10 -21.10 4.69
C ILE A 10 30.22 -20.50 3.60
N PRO A 11 29.87 -21.19 2.51
CA PRO A 11 29.08 -20.54 1.45
C PRO A 11 27.60 -20.39 1.76
N LEU A 12 27.09 -20.98 2.80
CA LEU A 12 25.67 -20.96 3.12
C LEU A 12 25.23 -19.70 3.87
N LEU A 13 26.14 -18.84 4.24
CA LEU A 13 25.86 -17.63 4.98
C LEU A 13 25.57 -16.42 4.10
N PHE A 14 25.66 -16.57 2.80
CA PHE A 14 25.33 -15.51 1.85
C PHE A 14 23.91 -15.65 1.31
N CYS A 15 22.95 -15.87 2.18
CA CYS A 15 21.59 -15.57 1.84
C CYS A 15 21.49 -14.07 1.66
N SER A 16 21.48 -13.63 0.41
CA SER A 16 21.15 -12.26 0.10
C SER A 16 19.77 -11.97 0.63
N CYS A 17 19.70 -11.28 1.74
CA CYS A 17 18.47 -10.71 2.23
C CYS A 17 18.06 -9.55 1.32
N LYS A 18 17.49 -9.87 0.18
CA LYS A 18 16.66 -8.89 -0.50
C LYS A 18 15.47 -8.66 0.41
N LYS A 19 15.33 -7.45 0.92
CA LYS A 19 14.12 -7.03 1.62
C LYS A 19 12.96 -7.17 0.64
N LYS A 20 12.27 -8.28 0.73
CA LYS A 20 10.97 -8.42 0.08
C LYS A 20 10.04 -7.48 0.81
N THR A 21 9.42 -6.58 0.06
CA THR A 21 8.34 -5.77 0.58
C THR A 21 7.25 -6.70 1.07
N ASP A 22 7.00 -6.68 2.38
CA ASP A 22 6.01 -7.56 2.98
C ASP A 22 4.62 -7.12 2.55
N THR A 23 4.01 -7.92 1.70
CA THR A 23 2.61 -7.74 1.33
C THR A 23 1.70 -8.49 2.29
N PHE A 24 0.51 -7.97 2.50
CA PHE A 24 -0.52 -8.59 3.31
C PHE A 24 -1.86 -8.52 2.60
N GLU A 25 -2.74 -9.44 2.95
CA GLU A 25 -4.11 -9.45 2.44
C GLU A 25 -4.94 -8.35 3.09
N PHE A 26 -5.79 -7.73 2.30
CA PHE A 26 -6.71 -6.72 2.79
C PHE A 26 -8.10 -6.93 2.22
N LYS A 27 -9.08 -6.42 2.94
CA LYS A 27 -10.45 -6.25 2.49
C LYS A 27 -11.00 -4.95 3.05
N GLY A 28 -11.65 -4.17 2.22
CA GLY A 28 -12.17 -2.89 2.66
C GLY A 28 -13.17 -2.29 1.69
N LYS A 29 -13.75 -1.18 2.12
CA LYS A 29 -14.74 -0.43 1.37
C LYS A 29 -14.14 0.89 0.90
N VAL A 30 -14.32 1.22 -0.37
CA VAL A 30 -13.92 2.52 -0.92
C VAL A 30 -14.83 3.59 -0.35
N VAL A 31 -14.23 4.59 0.29
CA VAL A 31 -15.00 5.69 0.90
C VAL A 31 -14.75 7.04 0.24
N TYR A 32 -13.63 7.20 -0.45
CA TYR A 32 -13.30 8.45 -1.12
C TYR A 32 -12.26 8.24 -2.22
N PHE A 33 -12.39 9.03 -3.30
CA PHE A 33 -11.41 9.07 -4.37
C PHE A 33 -10.49 10.28 -4.21
N LEU A 34 -9.18 10.03 -4.20
CA LEU A 34 -8.18 11.07 -4.05
C LEU A 34 -7.59 11.42 -5.41
N GLU A 35 -7.94 12.57 -5.93
CA GLU A 35 -7.34 13.08 -7.15
C GLU A 35 -5.95 13.64 -6.88
N CYS A 36 -4.97 13.17 -7.63
CA CYS A 36 -3.69 13.83 -7.74
C CYS A 36 -3.77 14.91 -8.80
N THR A 37 -4.21 16.08 -8.41
CA THR A 37 -4.32 17.21 -9.33
C THR A 37 -3.00 17.98 -9.37
N GLY A 38 -2.54 18.30 -10.54
CA GLY A 38 -1.48 19.28 -10.71
C GLY A 38 -0.10 18.78 -11.06
N MET A 39 0.17 17.88 -11.82
CA MET A 39 0.71 17.34 -12.30
C MET A 39 1.64 16.87 -13.01
N VAL A 40 2.26 15.96 -12.73
CA VAL A 40 3.19 15.26 -13.58
C VAL A 40 2.38 14.63 -14.71
N THR A 41 2.64 15.06 -15.90
CA THR A 41 1.91 14.65 -17.11
C THR A 41 2.04 13.17 -17.46
N SER A 42 2.80 12.40 -16.68
CA SER A 42 3.09 10.99 -16.94
C SER A 42 2.38 10.03 -15.99
N ILE A 43 1.59 10.53 -15.05
CA ILE A 43 0.84 9.66 -14.14
C ILE A 43 -0.42 9.20 -14.86
N SER A 44 -0.55 7.89 -15.04
CA SER A 44 -1.77 7.31 -15.54
C SER A 44 -2.89 7.46 -14.50
N GLU A 45 -4.13 7.48 -14.97
CA GLU A 45 -5.31 7.50 -14.09
C GLU A 45 -5.30 6.37 -13.05
N TYR A 46 -4.51 5.36 -13.29
CA TYR A 46 -4.42 4.17 -12.44
C TYR A 46 -3.54 4.35 -11.19
N ASP A 47 -2.77 5.44 -11.14
CA ASP A 47 -1.91 5.73 -10.00
C ASP A 47 -2.57 6.62 -8.95
N MET A 48 -3.81 6.98 -9.16
CA MET A 48 -4.59 7.77 -8.23
C MET A 48 -4.93 6.98 -6.97
N GLY A 49 -5.12 7.69 -5.87
CA GLY A 49 -5.37 7.08 -4.57
C GLY A 49 -6.86 6.92 -4.28
N TYR A 50 -7.17 5.86 -3.55
CA TYR A 50 -8.48 5.68 -2.94
C TYR A 50 -8.32 5.59 -1.43
N ILE A 51 -9.23 6.24 -0.71
CA ILE A 51 -9.32 6.02 0.73
C ILE A 51 -10.23 4.83 0.97
N ILE A 52 -9.67 3.84 1.65
CA ILE A 52 -10.32 2.55 1.91
C ILE A 52 -10.51 2.42 3.41
N SER A 53 -11.73 2.14 3.85
CA SER A 53 -12.00 1.72 5.23
C SER A 53 -11.83 0.21 5.31
N LEU A 54 -10.76 -0.22 5.98
CA LEU A 54 -10.40 -1.63 6.04
C LEU A 54 -11.26 -2.39 7.02
N GLN A 55 -11.78 -3.54 6.57
CA GLN A 55 -12.34 -4.56 7.44
C GLN A 55 -11.25 -5.48 7.99
N THR A 56 -10.27 -5.80 7.14
CA THR A 56 -9.08 -6.58 7.51
C THR A 56 -7.86 -6.02 6.77
N PRO A 57 -6.68 -5.97 7.40
CA PRO A 57 -6.42 -6.19 8.83
C PRO A 57 -6.99 -5.06 9.70
N ASP A 58 -7.26 -5.39 10.96
CA ASP A 58 -7.68 -4.39 11.94
C ASP A 58 -6.53 -3.47 12.34
N SER A 59 -6.86 -2.22 12.66
CA SER A 59 -5.99 -1.30 13.40
C SER A 59 -4.69 -0.90 12.72
N ILE A 60 -4.62 -0.96 11.39
CA ILE A 60 -3.46 -0.43 10.65
C ILE A 60 -3.70 0.96 10.10
N GLY A 61 -4.95 1.36 9.96
CA GLY A 61 -5.37 2.65 9.45
C GLY A 61 -5.71 3.66 10.55
N ALA A 62 -6.27 4.77 10.15
CA ALA A 62 -6.70 5.84 11.03
C ALA A 62 -8.13 6.29 10.67
N ASP A 63 -8.72 7.12 11.51
CA ASP A 63 -10.04 7.67 11.24
C ASP A 63 -9.97 8.72 10.12
N PHE A 64 -10.96 8.71 9.26
CA PHE A 64 -11.13 9.69 8.21
C PHE A 64 -12.59 10.15 8.13
N THR A 65 -12.78 11.45 8.15
CA THR A 65 -14.11 12.04 8.09
C THR A 65 -14.37 12.63 6.70
N VAL A 66 -15.47 12.20 6.11
CA VAL A 66 -15.95 12.74 4.84
C VAL A 66 -17.48 12.90 4.94
N ASN A 67 -18.00 14.04 4.48
CA ASN A 67 -19.44 14.34 4.53
C ASN A 67 -20.07 14.13 5.92
N ASN A 68 -19.39 14.57 6.98
CA ASN A 68 -19.79 14.42 8.37
C ASN A 68 -19.88 12.96 8.86
N THR A 69 -19.36 12.01 8.10
CA THR A 69 -19.30 10.61 8.49
C THR A 69 -17.88 10.22 8.82
N ILE A 70 -17.67 9.63 9.98
CA ILE A 70 -16.36 9.11 10.41
C ILE A 70 -16.24 7.67 9.91
N HIS A 71 -15.20 7.43 9.12
CA HIS A 71 -14.82 6.09 8.70
C HIS A 71 -13.59 5.66 9.49
N HIS A 72 -13.60 4.45 9.99
CA HIS A 72 -12.53 3.91 10.83
C HIS A 72 -11.58 3.06 10.03
N ASN A 73 -10.34 2.95 10.51
CA ASN A 73 -9.31 2.08 9.98
C ASN A 73 -9.05 2.34 8.50
N CYS A 74 -8.91 3.62 8.15
CA CYS A 74 -8.73 4.04 6.77
C CYS A 74 -7.25 4.10 6.38
N VAL A 75 -6.97 3.70 5.16
CA VAL A 75 -5.67 3.85 4.50
C VAL A 75 -5.88 4.46 3.12
N ILE A 76 -4.84 5.07 2.58
CA ILE A 76 -4.83 5.48 1.18
C ILE A 76 -4.21 4.34 0.38
N LEU A 77 -4.93 3.83 -0.61
CA LEU A 77 -4.46 2.77 -1.49
C LEU A 77 -4.17 3.33 -2.87
N TYR A 78 -2.92 3.20 -3.31
CA TYR A 78 -2.46 3.61 -4.64
C TYR A 78 -2.26 2.42 -5.56
N HIS A 79 -2.18 2.70 -6.85
CA HIS A 79 -1.77 1.73 -7.87
C HIS A 79 -2.74 0.55 -8.03
N THR A 80 -4.02 0.82 -7.92
CA THR A 80 -5.04 -0.22 -8.07
C THR A 80 -5.24 -0.67 -9.51
N ARG A 81 -4.87 0.18 -10.45
CA ARG A 81 -5.07 -0.05 -11.90
C ARG A 81 -6.51 -0.31 -12.30
N SER A 82 -7.43 0.06 -11.45
CA SER A 82 -8.87 -0.10 -11.68
C SER A 82 -9.60 1.10 -11.13
N ARG A 83 -10.76 1.36 -11.66
CA ARG A 83 -11.63 2.43 -11.17
C ARG A 83 -12.67 1.85 -10.25
N PHE A 84 -12.85 2.50 -9.12
CA PHE A 84 -13.84 2.14 -8.13
C PHE A 84 -14.76 3.32 -7.83
N GLN A 85 -15.94 3.00 -7.37
CA GLN A 85 -16.90 3.98 -6.85
C GLN A 85 -16.96 3.89 -5.33
N ASN A 86 -17.37 4.98 -4.71
CA ASN A 86 -17.62 4.99 -3.28
C ASN A 86 -18.64 3.92 -2.92
N GLY A 87 -18.32 3.11 -1.93
CA GLY A 87 -19.13 1.98 -1.50
C GLY A 87 -18.70 0.63 -2.05
N ASP A 88 -17.83 0.60 -3.06
CA ASP A 88 -17.33 -0.66 -3.59
C ASP A 88 -16.50 -1.40 -2.54
N MET A 89 -16.72 -2.69 -2.44
CA MET A 89 -15.90 -3.59 -1.62
C MET A 89 -14.79 -4.14 -2.47
N ILE A 90 -13.56 -3.98 -1.99
CA ILE A 90 -12.37 -4.49 -2.67
C ILE A 90 -11.54 -5.34 -1.73
N SER A 91 -10.84 -6.29 -2.31
CA SER A 91 -9.91 -7.15 -1.58
C SER A 91 -8.71 -7.48 -2.46
N GLY A 92 -7.63 -7.86 -1.83
CA GLY A 92 -6.40 -8.18 -2.53
C GLY A 92 -5.21 -8.20 -1.60
N ARG A 93 -4.06 -7.82 -2.14
CA ARG A 93 -2.81 -7.70 -1.39
C ARG A 93 -2.23 -6.31 -1.56
N MET A 94 -1.68 -5.78 -0.51
CA MET A 94 -1.04 -4.46 -0.49
C MET A 94 0.21 -4.47 0.39
N TYR A 95 1.00 -3.44 0.30
CA TYR A 95 2.08 -3.14 1.24
C TYR A 95 2.03 -1.67 1.63
N LEU A 96 2.51 -1.34 2.82
CA LEU A 96 2.56 0.05 3.28
C LEU A 96 3.83 0.73 2.74
N ASP A 97 3.66 1.94 2.20
CA ASP A 97 4.74 2.79 1.74
C ASP A 97 4.33 4.26 1.90
N ASN A 98 4.73 4.86 2.99
CA ASN A 98 4.37 6.25 3.30
C ASN A 98 5.07 7.30 2.42
N LYS A 99 5.91 6.87 1.50
CA LYS A 99 6.61 7.77 0.57
C LYS A 99 6.05 7.72 -0.85
N TYR A 100 5.06 6.89 -1.09
CA TYR A 100 4.56 6.70 -2.45
C TYR A 100 3.93 7.97 -3.01
N SER A 101 3.10 8.64 -2.24
CA SER A 101 2.44 9.88 -2.68
C SER A 101 3.42 11.00 -2.98
N ALA A 102 4.51 11.09 -2.22
CA ALA A 102 5.55 12.10 -2.45
C ALA A 102 6.28 11.90 -3.77
N ALA A 103 6.32 10.68 -4.30
CA ALA A 103 6.97 10.36 -5.56
C ALA A 103 6.08 10.64 -6.78
N TYR A 104 4.77 10.49 -6.63
CA TYR A 104 3.84 10.48 -7.76
C TYR A 104 2.78 11.59 -7.70
N CYS A 105 2.58 12.21 -6.58
CA CYS A 105 1.54 13.20 -6.39
C CYS A 105 2.15 14.46 -5.79
N ASN A 106 2.15 15.56 -6.55
CA ASN A 106 2.66 16.86 -6.07
C ASN A 106 1.74 17.52 -5.04
N PHE A 107 0.58 16.94 -4.79
CA PHE A 107 -0.34 17.43 -3.80
C PHE A 107 -0.17 16.65 -2.52
N HIS A 108 0.30 17.34 -1.51
CA HIS A 108 0.23 16.82 -0.15
C HIS A 108 -1.21 16.82 0.31
N HIS A 109 -1.85 15.69 0.20
CA HIS A 109 -3.08 15.47 0.94
C HIS A 109 -2.67 15.08 2.37
N ASP A 110 -2.64 16.08 3.24
CA ASP A 110 -2.35 15.85 4.66
C ASP A 110 -3.57 15.23 5.33
N THR A 111 -3.80 13.97 5.06
CA THR A 111 -4.91 13.22 5.64
C THR A 111 -4.54 12.56 6.95
N GLY A 112 -3.25 12.45 7.26
CA GLY A 112 -2.76 11.68 8.39
C GLY A 112 -2.95 10.18 8.26
N LEU A 113 -3.38 9.70 7.08
CA LEU A 113 -3.62 8.28 6.85
C LEU A 113 -2.36 7.55 6.41
N PRO A 114 -2.18 6.29 6.84
CA PRO A 114 -1.15 5.45 6.24
C PRO A 114 -1.37 5.27 4.75
N GLU A 115 -0.28 5.19 4.01
CA GLU A 115 -0.29 5.02 2.57
C GLU A 115 0.11 3.60 2.21
N GLY A 116 -0.65 2.99 1.32
CA GLY A 116 -0.40 1.65 0.83
C GLY A 116 -0.36 1.60 -0.68
N VAL A 117 0.34 0.61 -1.20
CA VAL A 117 0.43 0.33 -2.63
C VAL A 117 -0.22 -1.01 -2.90
N CYS A 118 -1.14 -1.04 -3.85
CA CYS A 118 -1.80 -2.26 -4.25
C CYS A 118 -0.82 -3.16 -5.01
N TYR A 119 -0.67 -4.38 -4.53
CA TYR A 119 0.12 -5.41 -5.20
C TYR A 119 -0.74 -6.21 -6.18
N SER A 120 -1.91 -6.62 -5.74
CA SER A 120 -2.88 -7.33 -6.58
C SER A 120 -4.29 -7.18 -6.03
N LEU A 121 -5.28 -7.24 -6.90
CA LEU A 121 -6.69 -7.31 -6.55
C LEU A 121 -7.26 -8.69 -6.87
N ASP A 122 -8.18 -9.13 -6.03
CA ASP A 122 -8.89 -10.38 -6.25
C ASP A 122 -9.93 -10.26 -7.37
#